data_a5464983ce456ee70b31db6854433cfa
#
_entry.id   a5464983ce456ee70b31db6854433cfa
#
_cell.length_a   1.000
_cell.length_b   1.000
_cell.length_c   1.000
_cell.angle_alpha   90.00
_cell.angle_beta   90.00
_cell.angle_gamma   90.00
#
_symmetry.space_group_name_H-M   'P 1'
#
loop_
_entity.id
_entity.type
_entity.pdbx_description
1 polymer ?
#
loop_
_entity_poly.entity_id
_entity_poly.type
_entity_poly.pdbx_seq_one_letter_code
_entity_poly.pdbx_strand_id
1 'polypeptide(L)'
;MNFTATRKTGVVLCAAALATASLTACSSESESESGSASGSSSAASSSASEGEGRGPITFAMGRNDTDKIIPIIEKWNAEHPDEKVTLSELAGEADDQRDTLVQSLQAGNADYDVMALDVVWTADFAANQWLEPLEGDYKVDTSGLLPATVESATYGGKLYALPQNTNGQLLFRNTDEVASAPDTFEDIKAACESVTKDCLTTQLKQYEGLTVNTLGFINGWGGEVLDDNGEPTVESDEAKAGLQALVDAYADGTIAKASTAATEEETNLAFTEGNTAFAINWPYMYANAKEAGINFEVQPLVGKDGVGVSTLGGYNNGINVNSEKKQTAKDFIEFVISEDNQRSFAAESFPPVLASIYDDEDLIKEHPYLPALKQSLENAKPRPVSPFYPAISKAIQDNAYAALTAGKSVDDATRDMAAAIKQAS
;
A
#
# COMPACT_ATOMS: atom_id res chain seq x y z
N MET A 1 23.78 52.67 4.25
CA MET A 1 24.07 52.58 5.72
C MET A 1 24.58 51.17 5.99
N ASN A 2 25.91 51.12 6.25
CA ASN A 2 26.61 49.87 6.55
C ASN A 2 26.45 49.54 8.04
N PHE A 3 26.16 48.28 8.34
CA PHE A 3 26.47 47.72 9.70
C PHE A 3 27.14 46.36 9.53
N THR A 4 28.35 46.36 10.06
CA THR A 4 29.34 45.28 10.05
C THR A 4 29.02 44.25 11.18
N ALA A 5 29.14 42.97 10.90
CA ALA A 5 29.01 41.86 11.80
C ALA A 5 30.31 41.60 12.55
N THR A 6 30.22 41.26 13.83
CA THR A 6 31.36 40.80 14.66
C THR A 6 31.16 39.35 15.06
N ARG A 7 32.09 38.48 14.65
CA ARG A 7 32.25 37.09 15.11
C ARG A 7 32.75 37.06 16.56
N LYS A 8 32.22 36.16 17.37
CA LYS A 8 32.89 35.68 18.57
C LYS A 8 32.93 34.15 18.58
N THR A 9 34.14 33.67 18.44
CA THR A 9 34.61 32.30 18.65
C THR A 9 34.70 32.03 20.15
N GLY A 10 34.12 30.96 20.64
CA GLY A 10 34.30 30.45 21.99
C GLY A 10 34.67 28.98 21.94
N VAL A 11 35.93 28.67 22.19
CA VAL A 11 36.47 27.33 22.42
C VAL A 11 36.34 27.03 23.91
N VAL A 12 35.74 25.90 24.26
CA VAL A 12 35.85 25.34 25.62
C VAL A 12 36.34 23.90 25.48
N LEU A 13 37.58 23.70 25.89
CA LEU A 13 38.14 22.40 26.25
C LEU A 13 37.62 22.02 27.63
N CYS A 14 37.21 20.79 27.87
CA CYS A 14 37.27 20.17 29.17
C CYS A 14 37.63 18.70 29.08
N ALA A 15 38.51 18.33 29.95
CA ALA A 15 39.39 17.20 30.03
C ALA A 15 38.70 15.89 30.45
N ALA A 16 39.36 14.81 30.06
CA ALA A 16 39.13 13.44 30.48
C ALA A 16 39.45 13.20 31.98
N ALA A 17 38.66 12.35 32.62
CA ALA A 17 39.07 11.68 33.86
C ALA A 17 38.76 10.19 33.76
N LEU A 18 39.84 9.40 33.70
CA LEU A 18 39.84 7.94 33.89
C LEU A 18 39.72 7.64 35.42
N ALA A 19 38.89 6.69 35.76
CA ALA A 19 38.93 6.02 37.04
C ALA A 19 38.83 4.51 36.87
N THR A 20 39.93 3.84 37.13
CA THR A 20 40.11 2.39 37.28
C THR A 20 39.86 1.96 38.73
N ALA A 21 39.11 0.86 38.93
CA ALA A 21 39.21 0.02 40.17
C ALA A 21 38.58 -1.35 39.84
N SER A 22 39.33 -2.36 39.70
CA SER A 22 39.92 -3.35 40.62
C SER A 22 38.98 -4.52 40.94
N LEU A 23 39.40 -5.69 40.45
CA LEU A 23 38.93 -7.02 40.75
C LEU A 23 39.12 -7.41 42.22
N THR A 24 38.18 -8.16 42.78
CA THR A 24 38.46 -9.14 43.82
C THR A 24 37.64 -10.39 43.62
N ALA A 25 38.34 -11.48 43.38
CA ALA A 25 37.83 -12.86 43.42
C ALA A 25 37.87 -13.39 44.86
N CYS A 26 36.88 -14.18 45.22
CA CYS A 26 37.00 -15.18 46.29
C CYS A 26 36.24 -16.45 45.95
N SER A 27 36.97 -17.51 45.77
CA SER A 27 36.57 -18.88 45.69
C SER A 27 36.28 -19.47 47.07
N SER A 28 35.34 -20.38 47.21
CA SER A 28 35.40 -21.45 48.19
C SER A 28 34.61 -22.64 47.66
N GLU A 29 35.34 -23.73 47.45
CA GLU A 29 34.86 -25.10 47.30
C GLU A 29 34.31 -25.64 48.63
N SER A 30 33.32 -26.53 48.58
CA SER A 30 33.29 -27.72 49.44
C SER A 30 32.27 -28.74 48.88
N GLU A 31 32.72 -29.97 49.01
CA GLU A 31 32.28 -31.24 48.41
C GLU A 31 30.98 -31.81 48.95
N SER A 32 30.38 -32.62 48.05
CA SER A 32 29.76 -33.94 48.14
C SER A 32 28.69 -34.26 49.20
N GLU A 33 27.57 -34.77 48.72
CA GLU A 33 27.25 -36.20 48.92
C GLU A 33 26.05 -36.66 48.07
N SER A 34 26.10 -37.93 47.67
CA SER A 34 25.24 -38.70 46.82
C SER A 34 23.90 -39.05 47.46
N GLY A 35 22.83 -38.96 46.68
CA GLY A 35 21.51 -39.54 47.04
C GLY A 35 20.73 -39.91 45.79
N SER A 36 20.75 -41.19 45.48
CA SER A 36 19.99 -41.83 44.41
C SER A 36 18.51 -41.93 44.85
N ALA A 37 17.57 -41.45 44.04
CA ALA A 37 16.19 -41.90 44.07
C ALA A 37 15.53 -41.77 42.68
N SER A 38 15.09 -42.90 42.22
CA SER A 38 14.38 -43.16 40.98
C SER A 38 13.00 -42.52 40.93
N GLY A 39 12.60 -42.18 39.71
CA GLY A 39 11.24 -42.38 39.26
C GLY A 39 10.39 -41.17 39.02
N SER A 40 10.08 -41.00 37.87
CA SER A 40 8.80 -40.72 37.24
C SER A 40 8.94 -39.74 36.10
N SER A 41 8.95 -40.29 34.89
CA SER A 41 8.69 -39.53 33.67
C SER A 41 7.24 -39.06 33.70
N SER A 42 7.01 -37.82 34.08
CA SER A 42 5.82 -37.11 33.69
C SER A 42 6.15 -36.33 32.42
N ALA A 43 5.54 -36.76 31.32
CA ALA A 43 5.45 -35.95 30.12
C ALA A 43 4.79 -34.62 30.53
N ALA A 44 5.60 -33.58 30.55
CA ALA A 44 5.08 -32.22 30.60
C ALA A 44 4.42 -31.99 29.25
N SER A 45 3.11 -32.14 29.17
CA SER A 45 2.34 -31.44 28.18
C SER A 45 2.61 -29.96 28.41
N SER A 46 3.28 -29.31 27.47
CA SER A 46 3.36 -27.86 27.41
C SER A 46 1.95 -27.34 27.16
N SER A 47 1.20 -27.09 28.23
CA SER A 47 0.12 -26.12 28.15
C SER A 47 0.81 -24.77 27.89
N ALA A 48 0.70 -24.26 26.68
CA ALA A 48 0.97 -22.86 26.44
C ALA A 48 0.19 -22.07 27.50
N SER A 49 0.86 -21.18 28.22
CA SER A 49 0.23 -20.38 29.25
C SER A 49 -0.82 -19.49 28.55
N GLU A 50 -2.10 -19.69 28.89
CA GLU A 50 -3.17 -18.80 28.50
C GLU A 50 -2.76 -17.39 28.96
N GLY A 51 -2.39 -16.50 27.99
CA GLY A 51 -1.94 -15.12 28.26
C GLY A 51 -0.59 -14.73 27.65
N GLU A 52 0.24 -15.69 27.23
CA GLU A 52 1.49 -15.37 26.54
C GLU A 52 1.21 -14.90 25.11
N GLY A 53 1.76 -13.73 24.73
CA GLY A 53 1.54 -13.13 23.40
C GLY A 53 0.20 -12.42 23.23
N ARG A 54 -0.54 -12.13 24.33
CA ARG A 54 -1.84 -11.46 24.32
C ARG A 54 -1.83 -10.13 25.06
N GLY A 55 -2.78 -9.27 24.76
CA GLY A 55 -2.99 -7.96 25.37
C GLY A 55 -3.36 -6.88 24.37
N PRO A 56 -3.50 -5.60 24.81
CA PRO A 56 -3.83 -4.50 23.94
C PRO A 56 -2.75 -4.28 22.86
N ILE A 57 -3.16 -4.00 21.62
CA ILE A 57 -2.29 -3.79 20.46
C ILE A 57 -2.49 -2.42 19.83
N THR A 58 -1.48 -1.96 19.10
CA THR A 58 -1.55 -0.78 18.25
C THR A 58 -1.56 -1.21 16.78
N PHE A 59 -2.54 -0.73 16.02
CA PHE A 59 -2.68 -0.94 14.58
C PHE A 59 -2.36 0.36 13.85
N ALA A 60 -1.37 0.35 12.94
CA ALA A 60 -0.99 1.49 12.13
C ALA A 60 -1.56 1.40 10.72
N MET A 61 -2.19 2.48 10.25
CA MET A 61 -2.78 2.57 8.91
C MET A 61 -2.77 4.02 8.39
N GLY A 62 -2.66 4.20 7.08
CA GLY A 62 -2.77 5.50 6.43
C GLY A 62 -4.15 6.13 6.66
N ARG A 63 -4.17 7.44 6.99
CA ARG A 63 -5.39 8.15 7.43
C ARG A 63 -6.50 8.20 6.39
N ASN A 64 -6.19 8.00 5.09
CA ASN A 64 -7.16 8.16 4.01
C ASN A 64 -8.33 7.15 4.06
N ASP A 65 -8.08 5.98 4.65
CA ASP A 65 -9.01 4.87 4.69
C ASP A 65 -9.36 4.41 6.12
N THR A 66 -8.97 5.19 7.15
CA THR A 66 -9.19 4.80 8.55
C THR A 66 -10.66 4.79 8.94
N ASP A 67 -11.49 5.57 8.30
CA ASP A 67 -12.95 5.56 8.45
C ASP A 67 -13.58 4.19 8.14
N LYS A 68 -12.97 3.39 7.26
CA LYS A 68 -13.42 2.04 6.89
C LYS A 68 -13.10 0.99 7.95
N ILE A 69 -11.97 1.15 8.65
CA ILE A 69 -11.51 0.18 9.66
C ILE A 69 -11.99 0.51 11.09
N ILE A 70 -12.28 1.77 11.38
CA ILE A 70 -12.73 2.21 12.72
C ILE A 70 -13.94 1.41 13.23
N PRO A 71 -15.02 1.18 12.45
CA PRO A 71 -16.15 0.37 12.90
C PRO A 71 -15.77 -1.07 13.25
N ILE A 72 -14.81 -1.64 12.53
CA ILE A 72 -14.31 -3.01 12.79
C ILE A 72 -13.50 -3.04 14.09
N ILE A 73 -12.66 -2.03 14.32
CA ILE A 73 -11.91 -1.89 15.58
C ILE A 73 -12.86 -1.72 16.77
N GLU A 74 -13.92 -0.90 16.62
CA GLU A 74 -14.93 -0.71 17.67
C GLU A 74 -15.65 -2.03 18.01
N LYS A 75 -16.03 -2.82 16.99
CA LYS A 75 -16.63 -4.14 17.15
C LYS A 75 -15.68 -5.09 17.88
N TRP A 76 -14.42 -5.17 17.44
CA TRP A 76 -13.38 -5.96 18.13
C TRP A 76 -13.24 -5.55 19.59
N ASN A 77 -13.11 -4.25 19.86
CA ASN A 77 -12.92 -3.70 21.20
C ASN A 77 -14.10 -3.96 22.16
N ALA A 78 -15.31 -4.09 21.61
CA ALA A 78 -16.50 -4.46 22.38
C ALA A 78 -16.52 -5.95 22.74
N GLU A 79 -16.04 -6.81 21.83
CA GLU A 79 -15.98 -8.26 22.01
C GLU A 79 -14.74 -8.70 22.81
N HIS A 80 -13.63 -7.93 22.75
CA HIS A 80 -12.33 -8.26 23.36
C HIS A 80 -11.82 -7.14 24.28
N PRO A 81 -12.45 -6.86 25.44
CA PRO A 81 -12.13 -5.71 26.27
C PRO A 81 -10.70 -5.71 26.86
N ASP A 82 -10.08 -6.89 27.00
CA ASP A 82 -8.70 -7.03 27.51
C ASP A 82 -7.63 -7.02 26.41
N GLU A 83 -8.04 -7.10 25.13
CA GLU A 83 -7.19 -7.17 23.94
C GLU A 83 -7.53 -6.05 22.95
N LYS A 84 -7.72 -4.85 23.46
CA LYS A 84 -8.15 -3.70 22.65
C LYS A 84 -7.15 -3.32 21.59
N VAL A 85 -7.67 -2.92 20.45
CA VAL A 85 -6.91 -2.33 19.35
C VAL A 85 -7.00 -0.81 19.41
N THR A 86 -5.85 -0.15 19.40
CA THR A 86 -5.74 1.30 19.25
C THR A 86 -5.24 1.62 17.84
N LEU A 87 -6.01 2.42 17.10
CA LEU A 87 -5.61 2.88 15.78
C LEU A 87 -4.55 3.98 15.91
N SER A 88 -3.46 3.85 15.15
CA SER A 88 -2.45 4.89 14.92
C SER A 88 -2.53 5.33 13.47
N GLU A 89 -3.05 6.53 13.24
CA GLU A 89 -3.15 7.08 11.89
C GLU A 89 -1.79 7.58 11.41
N LEU A 90 -1.38 7.09 10.24
CA LEU A 90 -0.19 7.53 9.51
C LEU A 90 -0.52 8.67 8.55
N ALA A 91 0.48 9.18 7.84
CA ALA A 91 0.31 10.19 6.79
C ALA A 91 -0.67 9.75 5.70
N GLY A 92 -1.17 10.69 4.90
CA GLY A 92 -2.03 10.38 3.75
C GLY A 92 -1.26 9.85 2.55
N GLU A 93 -0.01 10.29 2.35
CA GLU A 93 0.84 9.86 1.24
C GLU A 93 1.54 8.53 1.56
N ALA A 94 1.53 7.59 0.61
CA ALA A 94 2.08 6.25 0.81
C ALA A 94 3.57 6.25 1.16
N ASP A 95 4.38 7.09 0.49
CA ASP A 95 5.81 7.17 0.74
C ASP A 95 6.11 7.63 2.17
N ASP A 96 5.36 8.61 2.70
CA ASP A 96 5.48 9.10 4.09
C ASP A 96 5.01 8.05 5.11
N GLN A 97 3.97 7.26 4.77
CA GLN A 97 3.54 6.12 5.60
C GLN A 97 4.67 5.11 5.72
N ARG A 98 5.23 4.70 4.58
CA ARG A 98 6.34 3.74 4.54
C ARG A 98 7.52 4.22 5.37
N ASP A 99 7.96 5.48 5.18
CA ASP A 99 9.10 6.03 5.89
C ASP A 99 8.88 6.03 7.41
N THR A 100 7.66 6.32 7.88
CA THR A 100 7.30 6.27 9.30
C THR A 100 7.44 4.85 9.86
N LEU A 101 6.91 3.84 9.16
CA LEU A 101 7.00 2.43 9.56
C LEU A 101 8.45 1.95 9.57
N VAL A 102 9.21 2.25 8.50
CA VAL A 102 10.62 1.87 8.37
C VAL A 102 11.48 2.46 9.48
N GLN A 103 11.28 3.73 9.83
CA GLN A 103 12.02 4.36 10.94
C GLN A 103 11.78 3.65 12.28
N SER A 104 10.54 3.28 12.60
CA SER A 104 10.18 2.54 13.80
C SER A 104 10.81 1.14 13.80
N LEU A 105 10.71 0.41 12.69
CA LEU A 105 11.21 -0.96 12.56
C LEU A 105 12.74 -1.03 12.58
N GLN A 106 13.44 -0.09 11.93
CA GLN A 106 14.91 0.00 11.97
C GLN A 106 15.44 0.29 13.38
N ALA A 107 14.68 1.00 14.18
CA ALA A 107 15.01 1.24 15.59
C ALA A 107 14.72 0.02 16.48
N GLY A 108 14.14 -1.05 15.96
CA GLY A 108 13.73 -2.24 16.72
C GLY A 108 12.53 -2.00 17.61
N ASN A 109 11.72 -0.98 17.32
CA ASN A 109 10.56 -0.62 18.12
C ASN A 109 9.37 -1.56 17.88
N ALA A 110 8.53 -1.70 18.92
CA ALA A 110 7.21 -2.32 18.87
C ALA A 110 6.09 -1.27 19.05
N ASP A 111 6.28 -0.07 18.47
CA ASP A 111 5.29 1.01 18.55
C ASP A 111 3.99 0.62 17.86
N TYR A 112 4.09 -0.21 16.82
CA TYR A 112 2.98 -0.78 16.07
C TYR A 112 3.06 -2.31 16.12
N ASP A 113 2.03 -2.97 16.65
CA ASP A 113 1.94 -4.43 16.69
C ASP A 113 1.48 -4.99 15.33
N VAL A 114 0.53 -4.31 14.68
CA VAL A 114 0.03 -4.60 13.33
C VAL A 114 0.17 -3.37 12.46
N MET A 115 0.56 -3.58 11.21
CA MET A 115 0.76 -2.53 10.22
C MET A 115 0.00 -2.86 8.94
N ALA A 116 -0.86 -1.95 8.48
CA ALA A 116 -1.44 -2.02 7.13
C ALA A 116 -0.37 -1.57 6.13
N LEU A 117 0.18 -2.54 5.41
CA LEU A 117 1.24 -2.35 4.43
C LEU A 117 0.62 -2.22 3.04
N ASP A 118 0.97 -1.22 2.26
CA ASP A 118 0.71 -1.30 0.82
C ASP A 118 1.25 -2.64 0.29
N VAL A 119 0.48 -3.29 -0.58
CA VAL A 119 0.79 -4.63 -1.12
C VAL A 119 2.23 -4.76 -1.63
N VAL A 120 2.85 -3.66 -2.08
CA VAL A 120 4.23 -3.64 -2.60
C VAL A 120 5.31 -3.61 -1.54
N TRP A 121 4.97 -3.34 -0.26
CA TRP A 121 5.97 -3.27 0.81
C TRP A 121 6.24 -4.62 1.46
N THR A 122 5.35 -5.60 1.29
CA THR A 122 5.47 -6.91 1.97
C THR A 122 6.81 -7.58 1.70
N ALA A 123 7.27 -7.60 0.44
CA ALA A 123 8.54 -8.24 0.06
C ALA A 123 9.75 -7.53 0.71
N ASP A 124 9.77 -6.18 0.69
CA ASP A 124 10.82 -5.38 1.33
C ASP A 124 10.86 -5.60 2.85
N PHE A 125 9.71 -5.49 3.52
CA PHE A 125 9.60 -5.66 4.96
C PHE A 125 9.94 -7.09 5.41
N ALA A 126 9.54 -8.11 4.62
CA ALA A 126 9.89 -9.50 4.87
C ALA A 126 11.40 -9.76 4.68
N ALA A 127 12.00 -9.23 3.61
CA ALA A 127 13.44 -9.35 3.34
C ALA A 127 14.28 -8.72 4.44
N ASN A 128 13.84 -7.61 5.03
CA ASN A 128 14.46 -6.95 6.17
C ASN A 128 14.15 -7.63 7.53
N GLN A 129 13.39 -8.73 7.54
CA GLN A 129 13.01 -9.48 8.75
C GLN A 129 12.23 -8.62 9.78
N TRP A 130 11.40 -7.70 9.30
CA TRP A 130 10.56 -6.84 10.14
C TRP A 130 9.19 -7.43 10.42
N LEU A 131 8.78 -8.46 9.65
CA LEU A 131 7.48 -9.11 9.78
C LEU A 131 7.60 -10.50 10.37
N GLU A 132 6.63 -10.87 11.21
CA GLU A 132 6.46 -12.24 11.68
C GLU A 132 5.90 -13.11 10.54
N PRO A 133 6.54 -14.24 10.18
CA PRO A 133 5.96 -15.18 9.23
C PRO A 133 4.66 -15.78 9.79
N LEU A 134 3.61 -15.82 8.96
CA LEU A 134 2.31 -16.39 9.35
C LEU A 134 2.33 -17.92 9.21
N GLU A 135 3.21 -18.55 9.97
CA GLU A 135 3.45 -20.00 10.02
C GLU A 135 3.32 -20.53 11.46
N GLY A 136 3.25 -21.84 11.63
CA GLY A 136 3.19 -22.47 12.97
C GLY A 136 2.01 -21.98 13.78
N ASP A 137 2.28 -21.39 14.95
CA ASP A 137 1.25 -20.88 15.88
C ASP A 137 0.54 -19.63 15.35
N TYR A 138 1.15 -18.93 14.38
CA TYR A 138 0.59 -17.74 13.72
C TYR A 138 -0.02 -18.04 12.35
N LYS A 139 -0.16 -19.33 11.98
CA LYS A 139 -0.78 -19.71 10.71
C LYS A 139 -2.22 -19.21 10.62
N VAL A 140 -2.55 -18.61 9.47
CA VAL A 140 -3.88 -18.11 9.12
C VAL A 140 -4.48 -18.89 7.95
N ASP A 141 -5.81 -18.86 7.83
CA ASP A 141 -6.52 -19.45 6.69
C ASP A 141 -6.67 -18.40 5.57
N THR A 142 -6.14 -18.71 4.40
CA THR A 142 -6.27 -17.88 3.19
C THR A 142 -7.26 -18.47 2.18
N SER A 143 -7.96 -19.55 2.52
CA SER A 143 -8.98 -20.14 1.66
C SER A 143 -10.12 -19.16 1.44
N GLY A 144 -10.53 -18.98 0.20
CA GLY A 144 -11.59 -18.03 -0.16
C GLY A 144 -11.10 -16.60 -0.43
N LEU A 145 -9.82 -16.27 -0.18
CA LEU A 145 -9.24 -14.99 -0.59
C LEU A 145 -8.93 -14.99 -2.09
N LEU A 146 -8.96 -13.81 -2.70
CA LEU A 146 -8.52 -13.60 -4.08
C LEU A 146 -7.03 -14.00 -4.22
N PRO A 147 -6.66 -14.89 -5.16
CA PRO A 147 -5.30 -15.42 -5.25
C PRO A 147 -4.20 -14.34 -5.38
N ALA A 148 -4.46 -13.29 -6.16
CA ALA A 148 -3.50 -12.20 -6.36
C ALA A 148 -3.20 -11.43 -5.05
N THR A 149 -4.16 -11.34 -4.13
CA THR A 149 -3.94 -10.69 -2.82
C THR A 149 -3.04 -11.55 -1.93
N VAL A 150 -3.23 -12.88 -1.94
CA VAL A 150 -2.37 -13.82 -1.20
C VAL A 150 -0.94 -13.81 -1.77
N GLU A 151 -0.81 -13.71 -3.10
CA GLU A 151 0.50 -13.59 -3.75
C GLU A 151 1.23 -12.32 -3.30
N SER A 152 0.55 -11.17 -3.24
CA SER A 152 1.14 -9.90 -2.77
C SER A 152 1.60 -9.93 -1.31
N ALA A 153 1.04 -10.81 -0.50
CA ALA A 153 1.37 -11.01 0.92
C ALA A 153 2.44 -12.10 1.16
N THR A 154 2.94 -12.70 0.07
CA THR A 154 3.87 -13.84 0.08
C THR A 154 5.25 -13.41 -0.42
N TYR A 155 6.31 -13.78 0.31
CA TYR A 155 7.69 -13.56 -0.09
C TYR A 155 8.54 -14.81 0.19
N GLY A 156 9.39 -15.21 -0.76
CA GLY A 156 10.25 -16.40 -0.62
C GLY A 156 9.46 -17.69 -0.32
N GLY A 157 8.21 -17.79 -0.78
CA GLY A 157 7.32 -18.93 -0.57
C GLY A 157 6.64 -18.98 0.80
N LYS A 158 6.75 -17.93 1.61
CA LYS A 158 6.11 -17.80 2.93
C LYS A 158 5.15 -16.63 2.96
N LEU A 159 4.03 -16.80 3.66
CA LEU A 159 3.08 -15.73 3.95
C LEU A 159 3.60 -14.86 5.10
N TYR A 160 3.71 -13.54 4.88
CA TYR A 160 4.20 -12.58 5.89
C TYR A 160 3.15 -11.57 6.35
N ALA A 161 2.04 -11.50 5.64
CA ALA A 161 0.92 -10.64 6.01
C ALA A 161 -0.38 -11.28 5.58
N LEU A 162 -1.50 -10.84 6.15
CA LEU A 162 -2.83 -11.27 5.74
C LEU A 162 -3.49 -10.14 4.95
N PRO A 163 -3.91 -10.37 3.69
CA PRO A 163 -4.59 -9.33 2.91
C PRO A 163 -5.79 -8.75 3.66
N GLN A 164 -5.88 -7.42 3.77
CA GLN A 164 -6.97 -6.71 4.43
C GLN A 164 -8.08 -6.36 3.44
N ASN A 165 -7.68 -5.70 2.38
CA ASN A 165 -8.50 -5.29 1.24
C ASN A 165 -7.67 -5.37 -0.03
N THR A 166 -8.33 -5.36 -1.18
CA THR A 166 -7.68 -5.20 -2.48
C THR A 166 -8.05 -3.86 -3.09
N ASN A 167 -7.44 -3.49 -4.21
CA ASN A 167 -7.85 -2.33 -4.98
C ASN A 167 -7.55 -2.50 -6.47
N GLY A 168 -8.48 -2.04 -7.29
CA GLY A 168 -8.32 -1.81 -8.72
C GLY A 168 -8.85 -0.43 -9.05
N GLN A 169 -8.04 0.40 -9.73
CA GLN A 169 -8.50 1.72 -10.13
C GLN A 169 -9.70 1.62 -11.06
N LEU A 170 -10.60 2.59 -10.96
CA LEU A 170 -11.76 2.77 -11.81
C LEU A 170 -11.69 4.10 -12.55
N LEU A 171 -12.28 4.13 -13.73
CA LEU A 171 -12.59 5.36 -14.44
C LEU A 171 -13.98 5.83 -14.00
N PHE A 172 -14.03 6.98 -13.36
CA PHE A 172 -15.23 7.70 -12.99
C PHE A 172 -15.61 8.68 -14.09
N ARG A 173 -16.85 8.72 -14.48
CA ARG A 173 -17.38 9.60 -15.51
C ARG A 173 -18.56 10.41 -14.98
N ASN A 174 -18.46 11.71 -15.00
CA ASN A 174 -19.58 12.60 -14.71
C ASN A 174 -20.55 12.58 -15.91
N THR A 175 -21.76 12.03 -15.69
CA THR A 175 -22.74 11.85 -16.77
C THR A 175 -23.44 13.12 -17.21
N ASP A 176 -23.34 14.19 -16.41
CA ASP A 176 -23.83 15.51 -16.81
C ASP A 176 -22.88 16.20 -17.79
N GLU A 177 -21.59 15.87 -17.76
CA GLU A 177 -20.57 16.43 -18.66
C GLU A 177 -20.35 15.54 -19.90
N VAL A 178 -20.34 14.22 -19.73
CA VAL A 178 -20.11 13.25 -20.82
C VAL A 178 -21.15 12.15 -20.77
N ALA A 179 -22.04 12.11 -21.78
CA ALA A 179 -23.16 11.17 -21.78
C ALA A 179 -22.75 9.72 -22.09
N SER A 180 -21.77 9.51 -22.97
CA SER A 180 -21.37 8.17 -23.42
C SER A 180 -20.11 7.67 -22.69
N ALA A 181 -20.14 6.39 -22.30
CA ALA A 181 -18.96 5.73 -21.76
C ALA A 181 -17.87 5.60 -22.83
N PRO A 182 -16.59 5.89 -22.54
CA PRO A 182 -15.49 5.65 -23.46
C PRO A 182 -15.12 4.16 -23.49
N ASP A 183 -14.83 3.63 -24.67
CA ASP A 183 -14.29 2.28 -24.85
C ASP A 183 -12.76 2.25 -24.89
N THR A 184 -12.14 3.35 -25.31
CA THR A 184 -10.68 3.52 -25.45
C THR A 184 -10.22 4.85 -24.86
N PHE A 185 -8.92 5.02 -24.69
CA PHE A 185 -8.36 6.30 -24.23
C PHE A 185 -8.55 7.40 -25.28
N GLU A 186 -8.60 7.05 -26.56
CA GLU A 186 -8.89 8.02 -27.63
C GLU A 186 -10.33 8.55 -27.55
N ASP A 187 -11.30 7.74 -27.07
CA ASP A 187 -12.66 8.22 -26.83
C ASP A 187 -12.72 9.25 -25.68
N ILE A 188 -11.85 9.10 -24.64
CA ILE A 188 -11.69 10.13 -23.61
C ILE A 188 -11.21 11.42 -24.25
N LYS A 189 -10.16 11.37 -25.07
CA LYS A 189 -9.62 12.56 -25.76
C LYS A 189 -10.67 13.23 -26.62
N ALA A 190 -11.44 12.47 -27.38
CA ALA A 190 -12.53 12.99 -28.21
C ALA A 190 -13.64 13.64 -27.35
N ALA A 191 -14.00 13.05 -26.22
CA ALA A 191 -14.97 13.64 -25.30
C ALA A 191 -14.47 14.97 -24.73
N CYS A 192 -13.18 15.07 -24.43
CA CYS A 192 -12.53 16.27 -23.90
C CYS A 192 -12.70 17.50 -24.80
N GLU A 193 -12.82 17.34 -26.11
CA GLU A 193 -13.03 18.45 -27.05
C GLU A 193 -14.29 19.27 -26.74
N SER A 194 -15.29 18.65 -26.11
CA SER A 194 -16.57 19.28 -25.78
C SER A 194 -16.70 19.72 -24.32
N VAL A 195 -15.77 19.30 -23.45
CA VAL A 195 -15.76 19.61 -22.02
C VAL A 195 -15.18 21.00 -21.79
N THR A 196 -15.83 21.82 -20.94
CA THR A 196 -15.40 23.16 -20.61
C THR A 196 -14.64 23.28 -19.29
N LYS A 197 -14.65 22.20 -18.51
CA LYS A 197 -13.93 22.03 -17.25
C LYS A 197 -12.65 21.23 -17.49
N ASP A 198 -11.92 20.88 -16.43
CA ASP A 198 -10.88 19.88 -16.53
C ASP A 198 -11.47 18.57 -17.06
N CYS A 199 -10.81 17.93 -18.01
CA CYS A 199 -11.38 16.75 -18.63
C CYS A 199 -11.11 15.49 -17.80
N LEU A 200 -9.85 15.12 -17.65
CA LEU A 200 -9.44 13.96 -16.86
C LEU A 200 -8.50 14.41 -15.74
N THR A 201 -8.78 13.98 -14.52
CA THR A 201 -7.89 14.15 -13.37
C THR A 201 -7.39 12.81 -12.85
N THR A 202 -6.13 12.76 -12.40
CA THR A 202 -5.49 11.57 -11.83
C THR A 202 -4.29 11.98 -10.98
N GLN A 203 -3.64 11.03 -10.30
CA GLN A 203 -2.54 11.27 -9.38
C GLN A 203 -1.20 11.30 -10.13
N LEU A 204 -0.65 12.47 -10.38
CA LEU A 204 0.64 12.66 -11.04
C LEU A 204 1.64 13.49 -10.21
N LYS A 205 1.34 13.78 -8.94
CA LYS A 205 2.34 14.28 -7.99
C LYS A 205 3.48 13.28 -7.91
N GLN A 206 4.69 13.73 -7.64
CA GLN A 206 5.87 12.85 -7.56
C GLN A 206 5.87 12.06 -6.23
N TYR A 207 5.17 10.93 -6.20
CA TYR A 207 5.04 9.95 -5.11
C TYR A 207 4.55 8.62 -5.72
N GLU A 208 4.22 7.61 -4.89
CA GLU A 208 3.79 6.27 -5.35
C GLU A 208 2.62 6.30 -6.34
N GLY A 209 1.66 7.24 -6.19
CA GLY A 209 0.53 7.38 -7.12
C GLY A 209 0.95 7.69 -8.56
N LEU A 210 2.08 8.40 -8.76
CA LEU A 210 2.65 8.60 -10.09
C LEU A 210 3.17 7.27 -10.69
N THR A 211 3.81 6.44 -9.87
CA THR A 211 4.23 5.09 -10.29
C THR A 211 3.03 4.27 -10.73
N VAL A 212 1.96 4.23 -9.91
CA VAL A 212 0.71 3.52 -10.21
C VAL A 212 0.12 3.93 -11.56
N ASN A 213 -0.05 5.23 -11.79
CA ASN A 213 -0.63 5.74 -13.04
C ASN A 213 0.31 5.54 -14.24
N THR A 214 1.62 5.69 -14.06
CA THR A 214 2.61 5.43 -15.12
C THR A 214 2.56 3.96 -15.55
N LEU A 215 2.50 3.03 -14.59
CA LEU A 215 2.35 1.59 -14.86
C LEU A 215 1.01 1.28 -15.54
N GLY A 216 -0.08 1.92 -15.12
CA GLY A 216 -1.39 1.78 -15.76
C GLY A 216 -1.36 2.13 -17.25
N PHE A 217 -0.69 3.23 -17.62
CA PHE A 217 -0.51 3.60 -19.02
C PHE A 217 0.43 2.64 -19.75
N ILE A 218 1.59 2.31 -19.19
CA ILE A 218 2.53 1.35 -19.82
C ILE A 218 1.84 0.00 -20.08
N ASN A 219 1.17 -0.56 -19.07
CA ASN A 219 0.49 -1.84 -19.18
C ASN A 219 -0.74 -1.76 -20.11
N GLY A 220 -1.49 -0.65 -20.06
CA GLY A 220 -2.66 -0.41 -20.94
C GLY A 220 -2.30 -0.28 -22.42
N TRP A 221 -1.03 -0.10 -22.74
CA TRP A 221 -0.47 -0.09 -24.09
C TRP A 221 0.29 -1.39 -24.43
N GLY A 222 0.25 -2.40 -23.53
CA GLY A 222 0.86 -3.72 -23.75
C GLY A 222 2.32 -3.82 -23.33
N GLY A 223 2.89 -2.76 -22.72
CA GLY A 223 4.25 -2.76 -22.19
C GLY A 223 4.33 -3.28 -20.76
N GLU A 224 5.55 -3.46 -20.28
CA GLU A 224 5.88 -3.83 -18.90
C GLU A 224 7.16 -3.12 -18.46
N VAL A 225 7.34 -2.94 -17.15
CA VAL A 225 8.56 -2.31 -16.62
C VAL A 225 9.64 -3.35 -16.34
N LEU A 226 9.25 -4.53 -15.85
CA LEU A 226 10.12 -5.69 -15.63
C LEU A 226 9.54 -6.91 -16.34
N ASP A 227 10.41 -7.84 -16.71
CA ASP A 227 10.02 -9.19 -17.11
C ASP A 227 9.91 -10.13 -15.88
N ASP A 228 9.52 -11.39 -16.13
CA ASP A 228 9.39 -12.43 -15.09
C ASP A 228 10.72 -12.76 -14.37
N ASN A 229 11.86 -12.34 -14.91
CA ASN A 229 13.17 -12.52 -14.30
C ASN A 229 13.62 -11.28 -13.49
N GLY A 230 12.82 -10.22 -13.47
CA GLY A 230 13.13 -8.95 -12.83
C GLY A 230 14.01 -8.02 -13.66
N GLU A 231 14.27 -8.35 -14.95
CA GLU A 231 15.05 -7.49 -15.85
C GLU A 231 14.18 -6.37 -16.42
N PRO A 232 14.69 -5.14 -16.50
CA PRO A 232 13.96 -4.00 -17.05
C PRO A 232 13.58 -4.17 -18.53
N THR A 233 12.26 -4.03 -18.81
CA THR A 233 11.68 -4.06 -20.16
C THR A 233 11.05 -2.73 -20.55
N VAL A 234 11.21 -1.71 -19.71
CA VAL A 234 10.60 -0.37 -19.90
C VAL A 234 11.06 0.35 -21.18
N GLU A 235 12.11 -0.11 -21.82
CA GLU A 235 12.60 0.40 -23.12
C GLU A 235 11.94 -0.26 -24.34
N SER A 236 10.97 -1.20 -24.17
CA SER A 236 10.20 -1.76 -25.27
C SER A 236 9.38 -0.71 -26.00
N ASP A 237 9.02 -0.95 -27.25
CA ASP A 237 8.21 -0.02 -28.05
C ASP A 237 6.83 0.19 -27.41
N GLU A 238 6.24 -0.87 -26.82
CA GLU A 238 4.95 -0.81 -26.14
C GLU A 238 5.03 0.02 -24.85
N ALA A 239 6.06 -0.17 -24.03
CA ALA A 239 6.24 0.61 -22.80
C ALA A 239 6.48 2.09 -23.10
N LYS A 240 7.30 2.39 -24.12
CA LYS A 240 7.51 3.75 -24.60
C LYS A 240 6.22 4.37 -25.13
N ALA A 241 5.41 3.60 -25.87
CA ALA A 241 4.12 4.08 -26.37
C ALA A 241 3.15 4.43 -25.24
N GLY A 242 3.12 3.61 -24.15
CA GLY A 242 2.30 3.89 -22.97
C GLY A 242 2.74 5.14 -22.22
N LEU A 243 4.05 5.30 -21.96
CA LEU A 243 4.57 6.52 -21.32
C LEU A 243 4.36 7.74 -22.21
N GLN A 244 4.51 7.62 -23.54
CA GLN A 244 4.26 8.71 -24.48
C GLN A 244 2.80 9.13 -24.45
N ALA A 245 1.85 8.19 -24.38
CA ALA A 245 0.43 8.50 -24.29
C ALA A 245 0.10 9.31 -23.02
N LEU A 246 0.71 8.98 -21.88
CA LEU A 246 0.58 9.73 -20.63
C LEU A 246 1.15 11.15 -20.79
N VAL A 247 2.34 11.28 -21.37
CA VAL A 247 3.02 12.58 -21.59
C VAL A 247 2.22 13.46 -22.56
N ASP A 248 1.74 12.88 -23.65
CA ASP A 248 0.95 13.61 -24.65
C ASP A 248 -0.39 14.08 -24.10
N ALA A 249 -1.10 13.21 -23.35
CA ALA A 249 -2.36 13.55 -22.70
C ALA A 249 -2.21 14.66 -21.64
N TYR A 250 -1.10 14.68 -20.93
CA TYR A 250 -0.77 15.79 -20.04
C TYR A 250 -0.40 17.05 -20.84
N ALA A 251 0.38 16.92 -21.91
CA ALA A 251 0.82 18.06 -22.72
C ALA A 251 -0.34 18.75 -23.43
N ASP A 252 -1.27 18.01 -24.03
CA ASP A 252 -2.42 18.53 -24.77
C ASP A 252 -3.59 18.99 -23.88
N GLY A 253 -3.56 18.69 -22.58
CA GLY A 253 -4.58 19.09 -21.61
C GLY A 253 -5.74 18.10 -21.46
N THR A 254 -5.71 16.94 -22.10
CA THR A 254 -6.62 15.83 -21.79
C THR A 254 -6.55 15.48 -20.31
N ILE A 255 -5.35 15.37 -19.76
CA ILE A 255 -5.12 15.28 -18.31
C ILE A 255 -4.90 16.69 -17.76
N ALA A 256 -5.69 17.06 -16.76
CA ALA A 256 -5.63 18.35 -16.10
C ALA A 256 -4.22 18.67 -15.57
N LYS A 257 -3.76 19.90 -15.77
CA LYS A 257 -2.43 20.34 -15.32
C LYS A 257 -2.27 20.25 -13.81
N ALA A 258 -3.36 20.39 -13.05
CA ALA A 258 -3.38 20.23 -11.60
C ALA A 258 -2.98 18.81 -11.15
N SER A 259 -3.12 17.79 -12.01
CA SER A 259 -2.79 16.40 -11.68
C SER A 259 -1.34 16.22 -11.21
N THR A 260 -0.37 17.02 -11.68
CA THR A 260 1.03 16.95 -11.21
C THR A 260 1.26 17.48 -9.79
N ALA A 261 0.22 18.00 -9.16
CA ALA A 261 0.22 18.35 -7.74
C ALA A 261 -0.82 17.53 -6.94
N ALA A 262 -1.56 16.62 -7.61
CA ALA A 262 -2.67 15.88 -7.03
C ALA A 262 -2.23 14.50 -6.52
N THR A 263 -2.70 14.17 -5.33
CA THR A 263 -2.79 12.84 -4.76
C THR A 263 -4.22 12.29 -4.95
N GLU A 264 -4.55 11.19 -4.28
CA GLU A 264 -5.91 10.63 -4.26
C GLU A 264 -6.94 11.66 -3.79
N GLU A 265 -6.60 12.44 -2.75
CA GLU A 265 -7.52 13.39 -2.15
C GLU A 265 -7.85 14.57 -3.09
N GLU A 266 -6.86 15.19 -3.72
CA GLU A 266 -7.12 16.27 -4.67
C GLU A 266 -7.94 15.78 -5.88
N THR A 267 -7.69 14.53 -6.31
CA THR A 267 -8.46 13.89 -7.39
C THR A 267 -9.91 13.63 -6.96
N ASN A 268 -10.11 13.12 -5.73
CA ASN A 268 -11.43 12.91 -5.14
C ASN A 268 -12.20 14.24 -5.06
N LEU A 269 -11.59 15.27 -4.51
CA LEU A 269 -12.21 16.60 -4.39
C LEU A 269 -12.57 17.19 -5.76
N ALA A 270 -11.66 17.11 -6.75
CA ALA A 270 -11.92 17.62 -8.09
C ALA A 270 -13.16 16.98 -8.72
N PHE A 271 -13.37 15.68 -8.51
CA PHE A 271 -14.51 14.96 -9.04
C PHE A 271 -15.80 15.22 -8.24
N THR A 272 -15.75 15.14 -6.91
CA THR A 272 -16.90 15.30 -6.02
C THR A 272 -17.43 16.74 -5.99
N GLU A 273 -16.59 17.72 -6.29
CA GLU A 273 -17.01 19.12 -6.49
C GLU A 273 -17.53 19.39 -7.92
N GLY A 274 -17.48 18.39 -8.81
CA GLY A 274 -17.92 18.50 -10.20
C GLY A 274 -17.00 19.37 -11.07
N ASN A 275 -15.72 19.46 -10.73
CA ASN A 275 -14.74 20.30 -11.44
C ASN A 275 -14.09 19.57 -12.62
N THR A 276 -14.28 18.27 -12.77
CA THR A 276 -13.72 17.44 -13.83
C THR A 276 -14.78 16.53 -14.46
N ALA A 277 -14.61 16.17 -15.72
CA ALA A 277 -15.52 15.25 -16.42
C ALA A 277 -15.20 13.79 -16.16
N PHE A 278 -13.92 13.46 -16.06
CA PHE A 278 -13.44 12.13 -15.74
C PHE A 278 -12.44 12.18 -14.57
N ALA A 279 -12.39 11.09 -13.81
CA ALA A 279 -11.34 10.88 -12.84
C ALA A 279 -10.88 9.42 -12.86
N ILE A 280 -9.58 9.18 -12.72
CA ILE A 280 -9.02 7.88 -12.38
C ILE A 280 -8.72 7.89 -10.90
N ASN A 281 -9.35 7.00 -10.15
CA ASN A 281 -9.11 6.86 -8.71
C ASN A 281 -9.51 5.47 -8.21
N TRP A 282 -9.28 5.22 -6.93
CA TRP A 282 -9.64 3.99 -6.26
C TRP A 282 -11.14 3.95 -5.93
N PRO A 283 -11.72 2.76 -5.71
CA PRO A 283 -13.15 2.57 -5.49
C PRO A 283 -13.76 3.36 -4.33
N TYR A 284 -12.99 3.74 -3.29
CA TYR A 284 -13.49 4.55 -2.18
C TYR A 284 -14.18 5.85 -2.65
N MET A 285 -13.70 6.42 -3.75
CA MET A 285 -14.30 7.62 -4.35
C MET A 285 -15.75 7.39 -4.79
N TYR A 286 -16.19 6.15 -4.99
CA TYR A 286 -17.58 5.85 -5.36
C TYR A 286 -18.56 6.27 -4.26
N ALA A 287 -18.25 5.94 -2.99
CA ALA A 287 -19.07 6.36 -1.86
C ALA A 287 -19.08 7.89 -1.72
N ASN A 288 -17.92 8.52 -1.85
CA ASN A 288 -17.78 9.99 -1.74
C ASN A 288 -18.55 10.73 -2.85
N ALA A 289 -18.45 10.26 -4.09
CA ALA A 289 -19.18 10.85 -5.23
C ALA A 289 -20.72 10.70 -5.07
N LYS A 290 -21.16 9.57 -4.53
CA LYS A 290 -22.58 9.31 -4.22
C LYS A 290 -23.06 10.25 -3.11
N GLU A 291 -22.28 10.42 -2.05
CA GLU A 291 -22.61 11.35 -0.94
C GLU A 291 -22.65 12.81 -1.42
N ALA A 292 -21.71 13.19 -2.30
CA ALA A 292 -21.68 14.52 -2.91
C ALA A 292 -22.84 14.78 -3.88
N GLY A 293 -23.60 13.76 -4.27
CA GLY A 293 -24.75 13.88 -5.17
C GLY A 293 -24.38 14.12 -6.63
N ILE A 294 -23.18 13.72 -7.05
CA ILE A 294 -22.74 13.77 -8.46
C ILE A 294 -23.51 12.71 -9.26
N ASN A 295 -23.95 13.06 -10.48
CA ASN A 295 -24.46 12.10 -11.43
C ASN A 295 -23.25 11.44 -12.13
N PHE A 296 -22.99 10.16 -11.85
CA PHE A 296 -21.81 9.51 -12.37
C PHE A 296 -22.03 8.02 -12.65
N GLU A 297 -21.16 7.48 -13.46
CA GLU A 297 -20.98 6.05 -13.67
C GLU A 297 -19.50 5.68 -13.53
N VAL A 298 -19.25 4.40 -13.25
CA VAL A 298 -17.89 3.85 -13.13
C VAL A 298 -17.72 2.67 -14.08
N GLN A 299 -16.51 2.53 -14.58
CA GLN A 299 -16.08 1.41 -15.42
C GLN A 299 -14.61 1.08 -15.14
N PRO A 300 -14.07 -0.06 -15.60
CA PRO A 300 -12.63 -0.30 -15.63
C PRO A 300 -11.89 0.80 -16.38
N LEU A 301 -10.62 0.95 -16.14
CA LEU A 301 -9.76 1.85 -16.92
C LEU A 301 -9.88 1.49 -18.41
N VAL A 302 -9.65 2.46 -19.27
CA VAL A 302 -9.54 2.24 -20.71
C VAL A 302 -8.08 2.41 -21.15
N GLY A 303 -7.66 1.55 -22.05
CA GLY A 303 -6.33 1.55 -22.65
C GLY A 303 -6.33 1.96 -24.11
N LYS A 304 -5.31 1.52 -24.82
CA LYS A 304 -5.14 1.82 -26.25
C LYS A 304 -6.27 1.26 -27.11
N ASP A 305 -6.63 -0.02 -26.91
CA ASP A 305 -7.50 -0.79 -27.81
C ASP A 305 -8.73 -1.38 -27.08
N GLY A 306 -9.14 -0.84 -25.94
CA GLY A 306 -10.25 -1.33 -25.12
C GLY A 306 -9.99 -1.19 -23.63
N VAL A 307 -10.43 -2.19 -22.85
CA VAL A 307 -10.24 -2.20 -21.40
C VAL A 307 -8.76 -2.07 -21.06
N GLY A 308 -8.44 -1.06 -20.25
CA GLY A 308 -7.09 -0.80 -19.77
C GLY A 308 -6.68 -1.74 -18.64
N VAL A 309 -5.49 -1.56 -18.14
CA VAL A 309 -4.90 -2.37 -17.07
C VAL A 309 -4.78 -1.51 -15.80
N SER A 310 -5.50 -1.89 -14.76
CA SER A 310 -5.30 -1.30 -13.45
C SER A 310 -4.03 -1.86 -12.80
N THR A 311 -3.32 -1.01 -12.08
CA THR A 311 -2.30 -1.46 -11.15
C THR A 311 -2.99 -2.03 -9.91
N LEU A 312 -2.62 -3.25 -9.49
CA LEU A 312 -3.18 -3.87 -8.28
C LEU A 312 -2.74 -3.07 -7.04
N GLY A 313 -3.70 -2.69 -6.23
CA GLY A 313 -3.52 -2.03 -4.95
C GLY A 313 -4.12 -2.82 -3.80
N GLY A 314 -4.18 -2.19 -2.63
CA GLY A 314 -4.71 -2.76 -1.39
C GLY A 314 -3.68 -2.77 -0.28
N TYR A 315 -4.11 -3.25 0.88
CA TYR A 315 -3.27 -3.35 2.07
C TYR A 315 -3.18 -4.80 2.57
N ASN A 316 -1.99 -5.13 3.05
CA ASN A 316 -1.69 -6.39 3.74
C ASN A 316 -1.40 -6.10 5.21
N ASN A 317 -2.08 -6.76 6.15
CA ASN A 317 -1.84 -6.61 7.58
C ASN A 317 -0.65 -7.47 8.00
N GLY A 318 0.49 -6.84 8.23
CA GLY A 318 1.70 -7.48 8.72
C GLY A 318 1.84 -7.35 10.24
N ILE A 319 2.32 -8.39 10.90
CA ILE A 319 2.62 -8.40 12.33
C ILE A 319 4.08 -8.02 12.52
N ASN A 320 4.34 -7.01 13.36
CA ASN A 320 5.70 -6.60 13.71
C ASN A 320 6.43 -7.73 14.44
N VAL A 321 7.61 -8.10 13.96
CA VAL A 321 8.44 -9.16 14.56
C VAL A 321 8.79 -8.89 16.02
N ASN A 322 8.86 -7.60 16.43
CA ASN A 322 9.17 -7.16 17.80
C ASN A 322 7.93 -7.07 18.71
N SER A 323 6.73 -7.31 18.19
CA SER A 323 5.51 -7.33 19.03
C SER A 323 5.58 -8.45 20.07
N GLU A 324 5.23 -8.12 21.30
CA GLU A 324 5.04 -9.12 22.39
C GLU A 324 3.59 -9.65 22.46
N LYS A 325 2.69 -9.17 21.55
CA LYS A 325 1.26 -9.50 21.55
C LYS A 325 0.82 -10.11 20.22
N LYS A 326 1.68 -10.94 19.64
CA LYS A 326 1.50 -11.50 18.30
C LYS A 326 0.26 -12.37 18.18
N GLN A 327 -0.20 -13.02 19.29
CA GLN A 327 -1.41 -13.84 19.26
C GLN A 327 -2.66 -12.97 19.10
N THR A 328 -2.77 -11.86 19.86
CA THR A 328 -3.85 -10.88 19.65
C THR A 328 -3.78 -10.25 18.27
N ALA A 329 -2.57 -9.91 17.80
CA ALA A 329 -2.36 -9.36 16.48
C ALA A 329 -2.87 -10.31 15.38
N LYS A 330 -2.54 -11.60 15.48
CA LYS A 330 -3.03 -12.65 14.56
C LYS A 330 -4.55 -12.76 14.58
N ASP A 331 -5.14 -12.87 15.76
CA ASP A 331 -6.60 -13.03 15.90
C ASP A 331 -7.34 -11.76 15.36
N PHE A 332 -6.77 -10.57 15.57
CA PHE A 332 -7.31 -9.32 15.01
C PHE A 332 -7.28 -9.29 13.49
N ILE A 333 -6.16 -9.63 12.85
CA ILE A 333 -6.09 -9.61 11.38
C ILE A 333 -7.03 -10.65 10.75
N GLU A 334 -7.25 -11.81 11.39
CA GLU A 334 -8.27 -12.78 10.97
C GLU A 334 -9.69 -12.25 11.17
N PHE A 335 -9.94 -11.50 12.25
CA PHE A 335 -11.24 -10.85 12.47
C PHE A 335 -11.56 -9.83 11.37
N VAL A 336 -10.57 -9.05 10.92
CA VAL A 336 -10.74 -8.06 9.85
C VAL A 336 -11.23 -8.71 8.55
N ILE A 337 -10.77 -9.92 8.22
CA ILE A 337 -11.16 -10.63 7.00
C ILE A 337 -12.40 -11.53 7.17
N SER A 338 -13.06 -11.50 8.31
CA SER A 338 -14.31 -12.23 8.49
C SER A 338 -15.37 -11.76 7.47
N GLU A 339 -16.27 -12.65 7.06
CA GLU A 339 -17.26 -12.36 6.01
C GLU A 339 -18.09 -11.10 6.31
N ASP A 340 -18.57 -10.95 7.54
CA ASP A 340 -19.35 -9.78 7.96
C ASP A 340 -18.58 -8.48 7.80
N ASN A 341 -17.29 -8.47 8.19
CA ASN A 341 -16.45 -7.29 8.10
C ASN A 341 -16.06 -6.97 6.64
N GLN A 342 -15.83 -8.01 5.83
CA GLN A 342 -15.57 -7.81 4.40
C GLN A 342 -16.83 -7.34 3.64
N ARG A 343 -18.02 -7.74 4.07
CA ARG A 343 -19.28 -7.18 3.55
C ARG A 343 -19.43 -5.70 3.91
N SER A 344 -19.04 -5.30 5.12
CA SER A 344 -19.04 -3.88 5.48
C SER A 344 -18.04 -3.07 4.69
N PHE A 345 -16.89 -3.63 4.34
CA PHE A 345 -15.94 -3.00 3.41
C PHE A 345 -16.56 -2.77 2.04
N ALA A 346 -17.26 -3.77 1.49
CA ALA A 346 -17.94 -3.61 0.20
C ALA A 346 -18.99 -2.48 0.25
N ALA A 347 -19.72 -2.35 1.36
CA ALA A 347 -20.71 -1.28 1.54
C ALA A 347 -20.10 0.13 1.51
N GLU A 348 -18.88 0.26 2.01
CA GLU A 348 -18.14 1.53 2.07
C GLU A 348 -17.21 1.74 0.85
N SER A 349 -17.40 0.95 -0.20
CA SER A 349 -16.57 0.99 -1.42
C SER A 349 -15.07 0.76 -1.15
N PHE A 350 -14.78 -0.02 -0.11
CA PHE A 350 -13.44 -0.50 0.22
C PHE A 350 -13.32 -1.97 -0.23
N PRO A 351 -12.63 -2.27 -1.33
CA PRO A 351 -12.74 -3.55 -2.02
C PRO A 351 -12.36 -4.77 -1.17
N PRO A 352 -13.27 -5.73 -0.97
CA PRO A 352 -13.01 -6.93 -0.18
C PRO A 352 -11.96 -7.86 -0.78
N VAL A 353 -11.33 -8.70 0.07
CA VAL A 353 -10.43 -9.77 -0.39
C VAL A 353 -11.11 -11.12 -0.54
N LEU A 354 -12.33 -11.29 -0.03
CA LEU A 354 -13.10 -12.52 -0.18
C LEU A 354 -13.73 -12.60 -1.58
N ALA A 355 -13.38 -13.64 -2.34
CA ALA A 355 -13.86 -13.84 -3.72
C ALA A 355 -15.38 -13.99 -3.79
N SER A 356 -16.02 -14.63 -2.78
CA SER A 356 -17.46 -14.88 -2.71
C SER A 356 -18.30 -13.60 -2.78
N ILE A 357 -17.77 -12.46 -2.30
CA ILE A 357 -18.49 -11.19 -2.26
C ILE A 357 -18.78 -10.65 -3.67
N TYR A 358 -17.87 -10.89 -4.61
CA TYR A 358 -18.01 -10.41 -5.99
C TYR A 358 -19.02 -11.19 -6.83
N ASP A 359 -19.53 -12.32 -6.32
CA ASP A 359 -20.56 -13.15 -6.95
C ASP A 359 -21.91 -13.08 -6.20
N ASP A 360 -22.00 -12.28 -5.14
CA ASP A 360 -23.22 -12.10 -4.36
C ASP A 360 -24.18 -11.12 -5.07
N GLU A 361 -25.29 -11.66 -5.62
CA GLU A 361 -26.26 -10.89 -6.40
C GLU A 361 -26.95 -9.79 -5.57
N ASP A 362 -27.15 -10.00 -4.26
CA ASP A 362 -27.77 -9.01 -3.40
C ASP A 362 -26.81 -7.84 -3.13
N LEU A 363 -25.53 -8.13 -2.87
CA LEU A 363 -24.50 -7.09 -2.71
C LEU A 363 -24.28 -6.31 -4.01
N ILE A 364 -24.23 -6.98 -5.16
CA ILE A 364 -24.09 -6.33 -6.47
C ILE A 364 -25.26 -5.37 -6.72
N LYS A 365 -26.47 -5.75 -6.34
CA LYS A 365 -27.64 -4.88 -6.48
C LYS A 365 -27.58 -3.65 -5.57
N GLU A 366 -27.07 -3.79 -4.36
CA GLU A 366 -26.90 -2.70 -3.38
C GLU A 366 -25.69 -1.82 -3.72
N HIS A 367 -24.64 -2.43 -4.26
CA HIS A 367 -23.35 -1.81 -4.58
C HIS A 367 -22.99 -1.97 -6.06
N PRO A 368 -23.60 -1.19 -6.96
CA PRO A 368 -23.48 -1.38 -8.42
C PRO A 368 -22.08 -1.17 -9.00
N TYR A 369 -21.12 -0.70 -8.23
CA TYR A 369 -19.73 -0.56 -8.65
C TYR A 369 -18.98 -1.92 -8.68
N LEU A 370 -19.45 -2.93 -7.93
CA LEU A 370 -18.79 -4.23 -7.79
C LEU A 370 -18.50 -4.95 -9.11
N PRO A 371 -19.41 -4.98 -10.11
CA PRO A 371 -19.10 -5.60 -11.41
C PRO A 371 -17.94 -4.89 -12.15
N ALA A 372 -17.92 -3.56 -12.15
CA ALA A 372 -16.83 -2.80 -12.76
C ALA A 372 -15.50 -3.05 -12.02
N LEU A 373 -15.55 -3.10 -10.69
CA LEU A 373 -14.39 -3.43 -9.87
C LEU A 373 -13.90 -4.85 -10.13
N LYS A 374 -14.80 -5.85 -10.17
CA LYS A 374 -14.43 -7.23 -10.50
C LYS A 374 -13.68 -7.31 -11.83
N GLN A 375 -14.21 -6.67 -12.86
CA GLN A 375 -13.56 -6.62 -14.17
C GLN A 375 -12.19 -5.89 -14.11
N SER A 376 -12.08 -4.81 -13.33
CA SER A 376 -10.82 -4.12 -13.12
C SER A 376 -9.78 -5.02 -12.45
N LEU A 377 -10.18 -5.77 -11.40
CA LEU A 377 -9.31 -6.70 -10.68
C LEU A 377 -8.88 -7.91 -11.52
N GLU A 378 -9.81 -8.48 -12.34
CA GLU A 378 -9.50 -9.58 -13.27
C GLU A 378 -8.46 -9.17 -14.32
N ASN A 379 -8.38 -7.87 -14.64
CA ASN A 379 -7.45 -7.31 -15.62
C ASN A 379 -6.27 -6.57 -14.98
N ALA A 380 -6.21 -6.51 -13.64
CA ALA A 380 -5.16 -5.81 -12.94
C ALA A 380 -3.82 -6.54 -13.03
N LYS A 381 -2.73 -5.75 -13.06
CA LYS A 381 -1.37 -6.27 -12.94
C LYS A 381 -0.75 -5.83 -11.60
N PRO A 382 -0.03 -6.72 -10.92
CA PRO A 382 0.73 -6.34 -9.74
C PRO A 382 1.85 -5.37 -10.14
N ARG A 383 2.22 -4.50 -9.21
CA ARG A 383 3.49 -3.79 -9.26
C ARG A 383 4.64 -4.78 -9.03
N PRO A 384 5.88 -4.49 -9.45
CA PRO A 384 7.01 -5.39 -9.25
C PRO A 384 7.14 -5.90 -7.80
N VAL A 385 7.04 -7.22 -7.60
CA VAL A 385 7.23 -7.85 -6.27
C VAL A 385 8.73 -8.02 -6.03
N SER A 386 9.34 -7.05 -5.36
CA SER A 386 10.79 -7.00 -5.16
C SER A 386 11.14 -6.36 -3.83
N PRO A 387 12.16 -6.86 -3.10
CA PRO A 387 12.69 -6.15 -1.93
C PRO A 387 13.34 -4.81 -2.29
N PHE A 388 13.59 -4.55 -3.57
CA PHE A 388 14.13 -3.29 -4.10
C PHE A 388 13.03 -2.37 -4.66
N TYR A 389 11.76 -2.71 -4.45
CA TYR A 389 10.64 -1.96 -5.01
C TYR A 389 10.71 -0.44 -4.75
N PRO A 390 11.10 0.06 -3.56
CA PRO A 390 11.21 1.51 -3.34
C PRO A 390 12.16 2.22 -4.31
N ALA A 391 13.26 1.56 -4.68
CA ALA A 391 14.19 2.12 -5.66
C ALA A 391 13.64 2.03 -7.10
N ILE A 392 12.88 0.98 -7.40
CA ILE A 392 12.19 0.82 -8.70
C ILE A 392 11.12 1.92 -8.84
N SER A 393 10.28 2.10 -7.83
CA SER A 393 9.25 3.16 -7.83
C SER A 393 9.88 4.54 -7.95
N LYS A 394 10.94 4.82 -7.20
CA LYS A 394 11.67 6.09 -7.32
C LYS A 394 12.23 6.32 -8.73
N ALA A 395 12.77 5.30 -9.38
CA ALA A 395 13.27 5.42 -10.75
C ALA A 395 12.13 5.78 -11.73
N ILE A 396 10.94 5.19 -11.56
CA ILE A 396 9.76 5.52 -12.36
C ILE A 396 9.31 6.95 -12.06
N GLN A 397 9.16 7.33 -10.79
CA GLN A 397 8.74 8.67 -10.36
C GLN A 397 9.64 9.77 -10.95
N ASP A 398 10.96 9.66 -10.73
CA ASP A 398 11.93 10.66 -11.15
C ASP A 398 11.89 10.89 -12.68
N ASN A 399 11.77 9.83 -13.44
CA ASN A 399 11.85 9.90 -14.90
C ASN A 399 10.50 10.23 -15.56
N ALA A 400 9.39 9.66 -15.06
CA ALA A 400 8.06 10.00 -15.55
C ALA A 400 7.72 11.47 -15.22
N TYR A 401 8.01 11.94 -14.00
CA TYR A 401 7.78 13.34 -13.63
C TYR A 401 8.60 14.32 -14.48
N ALA A 402 9.86 13.97 -14.76
CA ALA A 402 10.71 14.78 -15.64
C ALA A 402 10.19 14.80 -17.09
N ALA A 403 9.63 13.70 -17.58
CA ALA A 403 9.01 13.66 -18.90
C ALA A 403 7.73 14.52 -18.95
N LEU A 404 6.89 14.48 -17.91
CA LEU A 404 5.68 15.28 -17.82
C LEU A 404 5.96 16.78 -17.67
N THR A 405 6.93 17.17 -16.84
CA THR A 405 7.05 18.56 -16.37
C THR A 405 8.29 19.29 -16.86
N ALA A 406 9.36 18.57 -17.19
CA ALA A 406 10.67 19.15 -17.56
C ALA A 406 11.08 18.92 -19.02
N GLY A 407 10.20 18.31 -19.83
CA GLY A 407 10.46 18.09 -21.27
C GLY A 407 11.52 17.01 -21.55
N LYS A 408 11.76 16.09 -20.60
CA LYS A 408 12.61 14.92 -20.83
C LYS A 408 11.94 14.04 -21.89
N SER A 409 12.71 13.59 -22.91
CA SER A 409 12.15 12.71 -23.92
C SER A 409 11.78 11.33 -23.31
N VAL A 410 10.77 10.66 -23.88
CA VAL A 410 10.38 9.31 -23.44
C VAL A 410 11.53 8.32 -23.62
N ASP A 411 12.30 8.42 -24.70
CA ASP A 411 13.49 7.60 -24.90
C ASP A 411 14.54 7.80 -23.81
N ASP A 412 14.81 9.03 -23.40
CA ASP A 412 15.74 9.30 -22.31
C ASP A 412 15.16 8.87 -20.95
N ALA A 413 13.86 9.07 -20.74
CA ALA A 413 13.19 8.67 -19.50
C ALA A 413 13.21 7.16 -19.32
N THR A 414 12.83 6.38 -20.33
CA THR A 414 12.82 4.90 -20.23
C THR A 414 14.22 4.31 -20.14
N ARG A 415 15.21 4.85 -20.86
CA ARG A 415 16.61 4.45 -20.72
C ARG A 415 17.14 4.69 -19.29
N ASP A 416 16.86 5.86 -18.73
CA ASP A 416 17.35 6.21 -17.40
C ASP A 416 16.59 5.45 -16.31
N MET A 417 15.29 5.14 -16.49
CA MET A 417 14.54 4.20 -15.65
C MET A 417 15.21 2.82 -15.64
N ALA A 418 15.45 2.25 -16.83
CA ALA A 418 16.08 0.93 -16.95
C ALA A 418 17.45 0.87 -16.28
N ALA A 419 18.26 1.93 -16.45
CA ALA A 419 19.57 2.03 -15.82
C ALA A 419 19.49 2.10 -14.29
N ALA A 420 18.56 2.89 -13.75
CA ALA A 420 18.37 3.03 -12.31
C ALA A 420 17.83 1.74 -11.68
N ILE A 421 16.89 1.06 -12.32
CA ILE A 421 16.34 -0.22 -11.87
C ILE A 421 17.45 -1.29 -11.80
N LYS A 422 18.29 -1.40 -12.84
CA LYS A 422 19.45 -2.33 -12.84
C LYS A 422 20.48 -2.06 -11.75
N GLN A 423 20.56 -0.84 -11.27
CA GLN A 423 21.48 -0.49 -10.17
C GLN A 423 20.90 -0.82 -8.80
N ALA A 424 19.58 -0.94 -8.68
CA ALA A 424 18.88 -1.23 -7.43
C ALA A 424 18.80 -2.74 -7.14
N SER A 425 18.89 -3.58 -8.17
CA SER A 425 18.71 -5.05 -8.13
C SER A 425 19.98 -5.79 -7.73
#